data_38d22ee4c2d9bef863601a63c4054217
#
_entry.id   38d22ee4c2d9bef863601a63c4054217
#
_cell.length_a   1.000
_cell.length_b   1.000
_cell.length_c   1.000
_cell.angle_alpha   90.00
_cell.angle_beta   90.00
_cell.angle_gamma   90.00
#
_symmetry.space_group_name_H-M   'P 1'
#
loop_
_entity.id
_entity.type
_entity.pdbx_description
1 polymer ?
#
loop_
_entity_poly.entity_id
_entity_poly.type
_entity_poly.pdbx_seq_one_letter_code
_entity_poly.pdbx_strand_id
1 'polypeptide(L)'
;MTREEQRAQKAQQERMRQVERRHKEAARGQMDLPFLILTLLLTVIGLIMLFSASFPRAYYDTGDGTYYFKRQAIFAAIGLVAMFVVSKINYQRWRGAGRLLVGLALFLLILVIIPHNPLAITSNNATRWLGIRGVFQFQPSEIAKLAVIVYFSDTISKKREKMLTWRQGILPYVALLAVIGVLMMLEPHLSGTVLIFATGAVLMIVGGIQGWLVAVGVGGVSALAFLFVKLAEAGVIRYGAARIEMWHNPWEDYYGDGYQLAQSLITIGSGGLLGVGLGRGRQKFLYLPEQYNDFIFSVICEELGLIGACVIMLIFSMLILRGFWIALHARDRFGALLTVGVMTHLALQTFLNIAVVSGFVPTTGISLPFFSYGGTALCLQLVEMGIVLSVSRQIPAARAG
;
A
#
# COMPACT_ATOMS: atom_id res chain seq x y z
N MET A 1 -29.45 50.71 -18.20
CA MET A 1 -27.99 50.47 -18.02
C MET A 1 -27.26 50.82 -19.29
N THR A 2 -26.37 51.79 -19.22
CA THR A 2 -25.56 52.18 -20.35
C THR A 2 -24.45 51.17 -20.65
N ARG A 3 -23.97 51.13 -21.87
CA ARG A 3 -22.83 50.21 -22.25
C ARG A 3 -21.58 50.43 -21.36
N GLU A 4 -21.40 51.62 -20.83
CA GLU A 4 -20.32 51.94 -19.89
C GLU A 4 -20.52 51.32 -18.52
N GLU A 5 -21.74 51.35 -17.97
CA GLU A 5 -22.09 50.70 -16.69
C GLU A 5 -21.88 49.17 -16.77
N GLN A 6 -22.25 48.54 -17.87
CA GLN A 6 -22.00 47.10 -18.10
C GLN A 6 -20.50 46.76 -18.18
N ARG A 7 -19.67 47.62 -18.80
CA ARG A 7 -18.24 47.44 -18.83
C ARG A 7 -17.58 47.62 -17.46
N ALA A 8 -18.03 48.61 -16.68
CA ALA A 8 -17.54 48.82 -15.33
C ALA A 8 -17.90 47.67 -14.40
N GLN A 9 -19.15 47.13 -14.45
CA GLN A 9 -19.54 45.96 -13.68
C GLN A 9 -18.72 44.70 -14.06
N LYS A 10 -18.48 44.45 -15.33
CA LYS A 10 -17.63 43.34 -15.76
C LYS A 10 -16.19 43.46 -15.24
N ALA A 11 -15.60 44.64 -15.37
CA ALA A 11 -14.26 44.90 -14.87
C ALA A 11 -14.15 44.76 -13.33
N GLN A 12 -15.19 45.17 -12.60
CA GLN A 12 -15.26 44.99 -11.15
C GLN A 12 -15.42 43.50 -10.76
N GLN A 13 -16.24 42.72 -11.46
CA GLN A 13 -16.37 41.29 -11.27
C GLN A 13 -15.07 40.54 -11.58
N GLU A 14 -14.35 40.92 -12.64
CA GLU A 14 -13.06 40.33 -12.97
C GLU A 14 -11.99 40.65 -11.92
N ARG A 15 -11.95 41.88 -11.40
CA ARG A 15 -11.07 42.27 -10.29
C ARG A 15 -11.38 41.48 -9.02
N MET A 16 -12.65 41.34 -8.65
CA MET A 16 -13.07 40.53 -7.50
C MET A 16 -12.67 39.06 -7.67
N ARG A 17 -12.87 38.50 -8.85
CA ARG A 17 -12.42 37.12 -9.17
C ARG A 17 -10.89 36.96 -9.11
N GLN A 18 -10.14 37.97 -9.54
CA GLN A 18 -8.66 37.96 -9.46
C GLN A 18 -8.19 38.07 -8.00
N VAL A 19 -8.80 38.94 -7.21
CA VAL A 19 -8.53 39.07 -5.76
C VAL A 19 -8.88 37.76 -5.04
N GLU A 20 -10.01 37.17 -5.34
CA GLU A 20 -10.42 35.88 -4.78
C GLU A 20 -9.50 34.72 -5.18
N ARG A 21 -9.00 34.72 -6.44
CA ARG A 21 -7.98 33.76 -6.89
C ARG A 21 -6.66 33.97 -6.16
N ARG A 22 -6.19 35.20 -6.02
CA ARG A 22 -4.97 35.54 -5.26
C ARG A 22 -5.10 35.18 -3.78
N HIS A 23 -6.24 35.42 -3.14
CA HIS A 23 -6.49 34.97 -1.77
C HIS A 23 -6.55 33.43 -1.65
N LYS A 24 -7.12 32.74 -2.62
CA LYS A 24 -7.10 31.26 -2.68
C LYS A 24 -5.70 30.69 -2.95
N GLU A 25 -4.88 31.39 -3.72
CA GLU A 25 -3.48 31.00 -3.99
C GLU A 25 -2.56 31.31 -2.81
N ALA A 26 -2.73 32.46 -2.16
CA ALA A 26 -2.00 32.83 -0.94
C ALA A 26 -2.38 31.96 0.28
N ALA A 27 -3.57 31.35 0.27
CA ALA A 27 -4.01 30.41 1.29
C ALA A 27 -3.50 28.96 1.05
N ARG A 28 -2.75 28.69 -0.02
CA ARG A 28 -2.11 27.40 -0.25
C ARG A 28 -0.81 27.34 0.54
N GLY A 29 -0.74 26.35 1.45
CA GLY A 29 0.49 26.04 2.15
C GLY A 29 1.58 25.53 1.19
N GLN A 30 2.80 25.50 1.68
CA GLN A 30 3.93 24.89 0.96
C GLN A 30 3.79 23.37 0.98
N MET A 31 4.38 22.71 -0.03
CA MET A 31 4.49 21.25 -0.05
C MET A 31 5.33 20.79 1.15
N ASP A 32 4.88 19.71 1.82
CA ASP A 32 5.61 19.15 2.94
C ASP A 32 6.93 18.53 2.47
N LEU A 33 8.04 19.26 2.65
CA LEU A 33 9.37 18.84 2.24
C LEU A 33 9.88 17.63 3.02
N PRO A 34 9.71 17.52 4.36
CA PRO A 34 10.13 16.33 5.10
C PRO A 34 9.47 15.06 4.55
N PHE A 35 8.16 15.08 4.27
CA PHE A 35 7.45 13.93 3.69
C PHE A 35 8.00 13.56 2.31
N LEU A 36 8.25 14.55 1.46
CA LEU A 36 8.84 14.33 0.13
C LEU A 36 10.25 13.72 0.23
N ILE A 37 11.12 14.29 1.09
CA ILE A 37 12.50 13.81 1.25
C ILE A 37 12.51 12.36 1.75
N LEU A 38 11.67 12.01 2.74
CA LEU A 38 11.57 10.65 3.26
C LEU A 38 11.06 9.66 2.19
N THR A 39 10.09 10.07 1.37
CA THR A 39 9.59 9.25 0.25
C THR A 39 10.68 9.00 -0.79
N LEU A 40 11.43 10.04 -1.19
CA LEU A 40 12.54 9.92 -2.14
C LEU A 40 13.68 9.06 -1.56
N LEU A 41 14.01 9.25 -0.29
CA LEU A 41 15.05 8.49 0.40
C LEU A 41 14.72 6.99 0.41
N LEU A 42 13.48 6.60 0.81
CA LEU A 42 13.04 5.20 0.78
C LEU A 42 13.04 4.64 -0.64
N THR A 43 12.63 5.43 -1.64
CA THR A 43 12.63 4.98 -3.04
C THR A 43 14.06 4.71 -3.53
N VAL A 44 15.01 5.58 -3.21
CA VAL A 44 16.42 5.42 -3.62
C VAL A 44 17.06 4.23 -2.91
N ILE A 45 16.90 4.13 -1.58
CA ILE A 45 17.43 2.99 -0.82
C ILE A 45 16.78 1.68 -1.31
N GLY A 46 15.46 1.70 -1.57
CA GLY A 46 14.74 0.55 -2.10
C GLY A 46 15.29 0.07 -3.44
N LEU A 47 15.59 0.99 -4.36
CA LEU A 47 16.20 0.65 -5.66
C LEU A 47 17.61 0.04 -5.50
N ILE A 48 18.42 0.58 -4.59
CA ILE A 48 19.76 0.05 -4.30
C ILE A 48 19.65 -1.37 -3.73
N MET A 49 18.78 -1.58 -2.75
CA MET A 49 18.59 -2.89 -2.14
C MET A 49 17.97 -3.91 -3.11
N LEU A 50 17.01 -3.46 -3.94
CA LEU A 50 16.47 -4.30 -4.99
C LEU A 50 17.54 -4.75 -6.00
N PHE A 51 18.42 -3.84 -6.42
CA PHE A 51 19.53 -4.19 -7.30
C PHE A 51 20.39 -5.28 -6.67
N SER A 52 20.79 -5.12 -5.41
CA SER A 52 21.57 -6.13 -4.71
C SER A 52 20.84 -7.47 -4.60
N ALA A 53 19.58 -7.46 -4.16
CA ALA A 53 18.79 -8.67 -3.93
C ALA A 53 18.42 -9.41 -5.22
N SER A 54 18.18 -8.69 -6.32
CA SER A 54 17.71 -9.28 -7.57
C SER A 54 18.81 -9.72 -8.53
N PHE A 55 20.05 -9.22 -8.37
CA PHE A 55 21.14 -9.45 -9.32
C PHE A 55 21.42 -10.93 -9.62
N PRO A 56 21.55 -11.83 -8.62
CA PRO A 56 21.85 -13.23 -8.89
C PRO A 56 20.70 -13.92 -9.64
N ARG A 57 19.47 -13.65 -9.25
CA ARG A 57 18.27 -14.22 -9.87
C ARG A 57 18.09 -13.69 -11.30
N ALA A 58 18.28 -12.39 -11.52
CA ALA A 58 18.20 -11.78 -12.84
C ALA A 58 19.23 -12.41 -13.81
N TYR A 59 20.47 -12.59 -13.33
CA TYR A 59 21.51 -13.22 -14.13
C TYR A 59 21.18 -14.68 -14.48
N TYR A 60 20.64 -15.43 -13.53
CA TYR A 60 20.21 -16.81 -13.74
C TYR A 60 19.07 -16.92 -14.75
N ASP A 61 18.04 -16.04 -14.61
CA ASP A 61 16.83 -16.11 -15.45
C ASP A 61 17.05 -15.57 -16.88
N THR A 62 17.90 -14.55 -17.06
CA THR A 62 17.98 -13.77 -18.31
C THR A 62 19.39 -13.60 -18.87
N GLY A 63 20.43 -13.95 -18.11
CA GLY A 63 21.84 -13.66 -18.45
C GLY A 63 22.22 -12.19 -18.17
N ASP A 64 21.29 -11.30 -17.81
CA ASP A 64 21.52 -9.91 -17.44
C ASP A 64 21.16 -9.65 -15.97
N GLY A 65 22.16 -9.56 -15.10
CA GLY A 65 21.94 -9.29 -13.67
C GLY A 65 21.25 -7.97 -13.36
N THR A 66 21.13 -7.06 -14.31
CA THR A 66 20.49 -5.75 -14.15
C THR A 66 19.03 -5.73 -14.62
N TYR A 67 18.50 -6.84 -15.14
CA TYR A 67 17.16 -6.91 -15.76
C TYR A 67 16.04 -6.38 -14.87
N TYR A 68 15.89 -6.89 -13.64
CA TYR A 68 14.86 -6.46 -12.71
C TYR A 68 15.06 -5.03 -12.26
N PHE A 69 16.30 -4.61 -11.99
CA PHE A 69 16.63 -3.25 -11.60
C PHE A 69 16.27 -2.22 -12.69
N LYS A 70 16.66 -2.47 -13.96
CA LYS A 70 16.32 -1.57 -15.08
C LYS A 70 14.82 -1.33 -15.18
N ARG A 71 14.03 -2.41 -15.11
CA ARG A 71 12.57 -2.32 -15.17
C ARG A 71 12.01 -1.53 -13.98
N GLN A 72 12.46 -1.82 -12.77
CA GLN A 72 12.01 -1.11 -11.57
C GLN A 72 12.40 0.38 -11.62
N ALA A 73 13.60 0.71 -12.08
CA ALA A 73 14.06 2.08 -12.22
C ALA A 73 13.22 2.91 -13.21
N ILE A 74 12.83 2.30 -14.34
CA ILE A 74 11.91 2.91 -15.31
C ILE A 74 10.56 3.21 -14.65
N PHE A 75 9.97 2.23 -13.95
CA PHE A 75 8.70 2.41 -13.25
C PHE A 75 8.83 3.41 -12.09
N ALA A 76 9.97 3.43 -11.38
CA ALA A 76 10.24 4.43 -10.35
C ALA A 76 10.26 5.84 -10.95
N ALA A 77 10.93 6.05 -12.09
CA ALA A 77 10.95 7.33 -12.78
C ALA A 77 9.54 7.77 -13.21
N ILE A 78 8.76 6.87 -13.82
CA ILE A 78 7.36 7.12 -14.19
C ILE A 78 6.53 7.46 -12.95
N GLY A 79 6.67 6.67 -11.88
CA GLY A 79 5.96 6.88 -10.61
C GLY A 79 6.33 8.20 -9.94
N LEU A 80 7.60 8.62 -9.95
CA LEU A 80 8.03 9.92 -9.43
C LEU A 80 7.42 11.07 -10.24
N VAL A 81 7.42 10.98 -11.56
CA VAL A 81 6.73 11.97 -12.41
C VAL A 81 5.25 12.03 -12.06
N ALA A 82 4.59 10.86 -11.96
CA ALA A 82 3.18 10.78 -11.57
C ALA A 82 2.93 11.37 -10.18
N MET A 83 3.79 11.08 -9.19
CA MET A 83 3.75 11.67 -7.85
C MET A 83 3.77 13.21 -7.90
N PHE A 84 4.73 13.79 -8.64
CA PHE A 84 4.83 15.25 -8.78
C PHE A 84 3.63 15.85 -9.51
N VAL A 85 3.12 15.21 -10.56
CA VAL A 85 1.91 15.65 -11.27
C VAL A 85 0.70 15.62 -10.34
N VAL A 86 0.46 14.49 -9.65
CA VAL A 86 -0.65 14.31 -8.71
C VAL A 86 -0.55 15.30 -7.54
N SER A 87 0.66 15.58 -7.04
CA SER A 87 0.86 16.55 -5.96
C SER A 87 0.43 17.98 -6.32
N LYS A 88 0.40 18.32 -7.62
CA LYS A 88 -0.09 19.61 -8.12
C LYS A 88 -1.60 19.64 -8.37
N ILE A 89 -2.22 18.48 -8.52
CA ILE A 89 -3.66 18.33 -8.70
C ILE A 89 -4.34 18.52 -7.35
N ASN A 90 -5.43 19.31 -7.31
CA ASN A 90 -6.21 19.48 -6.09
C ASN A 90 -6.85 18.14 -5.69
N TYR A 91 -6.55 17.64 -4.47
CA TYR A 91 -7.07 16.38 -3.95
C TYR A 91 -8.61 16.31 -3.94
N GLN A 92 -9.31 17.45 -3.90
CA GLN A 92 -10.77 17.50 -4.00
C GLN A 92 -11.32 16.86 -5.29
N ARG A 93 -10.52 16.76 -6.35
CA ARG A 93 -10.93 16.08 -7.59
C ARG A 93 -11.15 14.58 -7.40
N TRP A 94 -10.50 13.98 -6.41
CA TRP A 94 -10.67 12.57 -6.09
C TRP A 94 -12.04 12.26 -5.48
N ARG A 95 -12.77 13.25 -4.92
CA ARG A 95 -14.10 13.04 -4.33
C ARG A 95 -15.08 12.37 -5.30
N GLY A 96 -15.13 12.80 -6.54
CA GLY A 96 -16.03 12.21 -7.54
C GLY A 96 -15.54 10.89 -8.11
N ALA A 97 -14.22 10.64 -8.06
CA ALA A 97 -13.58 9.49 -8.69
C ALA A 97 -13.80 8.17 -7.92
N GLY A 98 -14.14 8.20 -6.62
CA GLY A 98 -14.20 7.00 -5.78
C GLY A 98 -15.14 5.93 -6.31
N ARG A 99 -16.34 6.29 -6.81
CA ARG A 99 -17.30 5.32 -7.38
C ARG A 99 -16.77 4.70 -8.68
N LEU A 100 -16.16 5.52 -9.53
CA LEU A 100 -15.57 5.06 -10.78
C LEU A 100 -14.39 4.10 -10.51
N LEU A 101 -13.53 4.46 -9.55
CA LEU A 101 -12.41 3.61 -9.15
C LEU A 101 -12.87 2.27 -8.57
N VAL A 102 -13.92 2.26 -7.75
CA VAL A 102 -14.51 1.01 -7.24
C VAL A 102 -15.09 0.17 -8.38
N GLY A 103 -15.85 0.78 -9.29
CA GLY A 103 -16.38 0.08 -10.47
C GLY A 103 -15.27 -0.52 -11.33
N LEU A 104 -14.21 0.25 -11.57
CA LEU A 104 -13.02 -0.22 -12.31
C LEU A 104 -12.32 -1.36 -11.56
N ALA A 105 -12.12 -1.23 -10.25
CA ALA A 105 -11.47 -2.26 -9.44
C ALA A 105 -12.26 -3.57 -9.46
N LEU A 106 -13.57 -3.52 -9.26
CA LEU A 106 -14.43 -4.69 -9.33
C LEU A 106 -14.40 -5.34 -10.73
N PHE A 107 -14.48 -4.54 -11.78
CA PHE A 107 -14.36 -5.02 -13.16
C PHE A 107 -13.04 -5.75 -13.40
N LEU A 108 -11.92 -5.16 -12.97
CA LEU A 108 -10.59 -5.75 -13.15
C LEU A 108 -10.39 -7.02 -12.31
N LEU A 109 -10.91 -7.07 -11.06
CA LEU A 109 -10.90 -8.28 -10.23
C LEU A 109 -11.71 -9.41 -10.88
N ILE A 110 -12.90 -9.11 -11.39
CA ILE A 110 -13.72 -10.10 -12.12
C ILE A 110 -12.95 -10.59 -13.38
N LEU A 111 -12.29 -9.69 -14.09
CA LEU A 111 -11.54 -10.03 -15.31
C LEU A 111 -10.41 -11.04 -15.05
N VAL A 112 -9.76 -10.97 -13.86
CA VAL A 112 -8.71 -11.95 -13.47
C VAL A 112 -9.29 -13.34 -13.26
N ILE A 113 -10.50 -13.42 -12.70
CA ILE A 113 -11.15 -14.68 -12.31
C ILE A 113 -11.71 -15.44 -13.53
N ILE A 114 -11.95 -14.75 -14.66
CA ILE A 114 -12.52 -15.37 -15.86
C ILE A 114 -11.57 -16.48 -16.37
N PRO A 115 -12.02 -17.74 -16.45
CA PRO A 115 -11.21 -18.82 -16.98
C PRO A 115 -10.76 -18.57 -18.43
N HIS A 116 -9.53 -18.98 -18.75
CA HIS A 116 -8.96 -18.84 -20.11
C HIS A 116 -8.82 -17.40 -20.61
N ASN A 117 -8.82 -16.41 -19.74
CA ASN A 117 -8.56 -15.04 -20.12
C ASN A 117 -7.11 -14.88 -20.60
N PRO A 118 -6.85 -14.46 -21.86
CA PRO A 118 -5.50 -14.33 -22.39
C PRO A 118 -4.68 -13.22 -21.71
N LEU A 119 -5.33 -12.29 -21.00
CA LEU A 119 -4.68 -11.23 -20.25
C LEU A 119 -4.36 -11.64 -18.81
N ALA A 120 -4.91 -12.73 -18.31
CA ALA A 120 -4.69 -13.21 -16.96
C ALA A 120 -3.37 -13.98 -16.88
N ILE A 121 -2.50 -13.56 -15.95
CA ILE A 121 -1.17 -14.15 -15.76
C ILE A 121 -1.16 -14.91 -14.44
N THR A 122 -0.84 -16.21 -14.54
CA THR A 122 -0.64 -17.10 -13.39
C THR A 122 0.83 -17.10 -13.00
N SER A 123 1.10 -16.87 -11.72
CA SER A 123 2.41 -17.00 -11.09
C SER A 123 2.26 -17.71 -9.75
N ASN A 124 3.17 -18.63 -9.42
CA ASN A 124 3.15 -19.40 -8.17
C ASN A 124 1.77 -20.05 -7.89
N ASN A 125 1.19 -20.71 -8.89
CA ASN A 125 -0.13 -21.38 -8.83
C ASN A 125 -1.32 -20.46 -8.49
N ALA A 126 -1.17 -19.14 -8.62
CA ALA A 126 -2.27 -18.19 -8.41
C ALA A 126 -2.35 -17.20 -9.57
N THR A 127 -3.57 -16.97 -10.07
CA THR A 127 -3.84 -16.00 -11.12
C THR A 127 -4.24 -14.68 -10.45
N ARG A 128 -3.34 -13.69 -10.43
CA ARG A 128 -3.53 -12.42 -9.71
C ARG A 128 -3.13 -11.19 -10.52
N TRP A 129 -2.58 -11.39 -11.70
CA TRP A 129 -2.01 -10.34 -12.53
C TRP A 129 -2.76 -10.24 -13.85
N LEU A 130 -2.89 -9.03 -14.36
CA LEU A 130 -3.39 -8.76 -15.71
C LEU A 130 -2.29 -8.11 -16.54
N GLY A 131 -2.24 -8.45 -17.82
CA GLY A 131 -1.31 -7.82 -18.76
C GLY A 131 -0.79 -8.74 -19.84
N ILE A 132 0.34 -8.36 -20.43
CA ILE A 132 1.06 -9.14 -21.45
C ILE A 132 2.39 -9.58 -20.84
N ARG A 133 2.56 -10.89 -20.72
CA ARG A 133 3.77 -11.48 -20.12
C ARG A 133 5.04 -10.95 -20.79
N GLY A 134 5.98 -10.45 -19.98
CA GLY A 134 7.23 -9.87 -20.46
C GLY A 134 7.20 -8.39 -20.85
N VAL A 135 6.04 -7.82 -21.17
CA VAL A 135 5.89 -6.40 -21.56
C VAL A 135 5.39 -5.56 -20.38
N PHE A 136 4.16 -5.78 -19.97
CA PHE A 136 3.49 -5.00 -18.93
C PHE A 136 2.54 -5.91 -18.16
N GLN A 137 2.61 -5.82 -16.84
CA GLN A 137 1.68 -6.54 -15.97
C GLN A 137 1.39 -5.68 -14.73
N PHE A 138 0.14 -5.74 -14.27
CA PHE A 138 -0.29 -5.05 -13.08
C PHE A 138 -1.24 -5.93 -12.27
N GLN A 139 -1.36 -5.63 -10.99
CA GLN A 139 -2.21 -6.38 -10.08
C GLN A 139 -3.48 -5.57 -9.79
N PRO A 140 -4.68 -6.05 -10.13
CA PRO A 140 -5.94 -5.36 -9.89
C PRO A 140 -6.20 -5.01 -8.41
N SER A 141 -5.73 -5.83 -7.48
CA SER A 141 -5.85 -5.56 -6.05
C SER A 141 -5.15 -4.26 -5.61
N GLU A 142 -4.08 -3.82 -6.30
CA GLU A 142 -3.43 -2.54 -6.01
C GLU A 142 -4.38 -1.37 -6.29
N ILE A 143 -5.13 -1.46 -7.40
CA ILE A 143 -6.17 -0.47 -7.74
C ILE A 143 -7.33 -0.54 -6.75
N ALA A 144 -7.71 -1.75 -6.32
CA ALA A 144 -8.78 -1.94 -5.35
C ALA A 144 -8.47 -1.30 -3.98
N LYS A 145 -7.20 -1.38 -3.52
CA LYS A 145 -6.74 -0.71 -2.30
C LYS A 145 -6.96 0.80 -2.37
N LEU A 146 -6.46 1.45 -3.42
CA LEU A 146 -6.64 2.89 -3.64
C LEU A 146 -8.13 3.25 -3.80
N ALA A 147 -8.91 2.43 -4.53
CA ALA A 147 -10.34 2.65 -4.73
C ALA A 147 -11.12 2.65 -3.40
N VAL A 148 -10.84 1.70 -2.51
CA VAL A 148 -11.44 1.65 -1.16
C VAL A 148 -11.07 2.89 -0.35
N ILE A 149 -9.80 3.28 -0.34
CA ILE A 149 -9.32 4.47 0.39
C ILE A 149 -10.08 5.71 -0.10
N VAL A 150 -10.11 5.95 -1.40
CA VAL A 150 -10.77 7.14 -1.98
C VAL A 150 -12.29 7.13 -1.75
N TYR A 151 -12.95 5.99 -2.00
CA TYR A 151 -14.40 5.87 -1.86
C TYR A 151 -14.86 6.00 -0.41
N PHE A 152 -14.15 5.33 0.54
CA PHE A 152 -14.49 5.43 1.97
C PHE A 152 -14.26 6.84 2.47
N SER A 153 -13.13 7.46 2.13
CA SER A 153 -12.82 8.83 2.54
C SER A 153 -13.86 9.84 2.05
N ASP A 154 -14.31 9.72 0.79
CA ASP A 154 -15.36 10.61 0.25
C ASP A 154 -16.71 10.39 0.93
N THR A 155 -17.17 9.14 0.99
CA THR A 155 -18.52 8.82 1.48
C THR A 155 -18.63 9.02 2.99
N ILE A 156 -17.61 8.64 3.78
CA ILE A 156 -17.57 8.85 5.22
C ILE A 156 -17.52 10.35 5.55
N SER A 157 -16.71 11.13 4.81
CA SER A 157 -16.61 12.58 5.04
C SER A 157 -17.96 13.31 4.86
N LYS A 158 -18.83 12.78 4.00
CA LYS A 158 -20.18 13.34 3.73
C LYS A 158 -21.23 12.88 4.74
N LYS A 159 -21.11 11.68 5.28
CA LYS A 159 -22.16 11.05 6.08
C LYS A 159 -22.16 11.44 7.56
N ARG A 160 -21.05 11.91 8.12
CA ARG A 160 -20.89 12.36 9.53
C ARG A 160 -21.72 11.55 10.56
N GLU A 161 -22.83 12.10 11.03
CA GLU A 161 -23.72 11.52 12.04
C GLU A 161 -24.37 10.19 11.58
N LYS A 162 -24.56 10.01 10.27
CA LYS A 162 -25.10 8.76 9.71
C LYS A 162 -24.16 7.58 9.87
N MET A 163 -22.87 7.84 10.16
CA MET A 163 -21.89 6.77 10.49
C MET A 163 -22.24 6.02 11.78
N LEU A 164 -23.02 6.62 12.67
CA LEU A 164 -23.52 5.98 13.88
C LEU A 164 -24.66 4.98 13.61
N THR A 165 -25.24 4.97 12.41
CA THR A 165 -26.37 4.09 12.08
C THR A 165 -25.90 2.85 11.32
N TRP A 166 -26.40 1.66 11.70
CA TRP A 166 -26.04 0.40 11.06
C TRP A 166 -26.33 0.39 9.55
N ARG A 167 -27.56 0.75 9.15
CA ARG A 167 -28.01 0.63 7.74
C ARG A 167 -27.35 1.63 6.80
N GLN A 168 -27.08 2.85 7.24
CA GLN A 168 -26.55 3.91 6.37
C GLN A 168 -25.06 4.16 6.58
N GLY A 169 -24.56 3.87 7.78
CA GLY A 169 -23.18 4.12 8.17
C GLY A 169 -22.26 2.93 7.95
N ILE A 170 -22.67 1.69 8.25
CA ILE A 170 -21.77 0.55 8.31
C ILE A 170 -22.02 -0.44 7.18
N LEU A 171 -23.28 -0.86 7.00
CA LEU A 171 -23.67 -1.90 6.05
C LEU A 171 -23.11 -1.69 4.64
N PRO A 172 -23.15 -0.50 4.00
CA PRO A 172 -22.65 -0.33 2.63
C PRO A 172 -21.13 -0.51 2.53
N TYR A 173 -20.37 -0.19 3.58
CA TYR A 173 -18.91 -0.37 3.59
C TYR A 173 -18.55 -1.84 3.81
N VAL A 174 -19.20 -2.50 4.75
CA VAL A 174 -19.01 -3.93 5.00
C VAL A 174 -19.42 -4.75 3.77
N ALA A 175 -20.54 -4.41 3.12
CA ALA A 175 -20.98 -5.07 1.91
C ALA A 175 -19.97 -4.93 0.77
N LEU A 176 -19.41 -3.72 0.56
CA LEU A 176 -18.37 -3.51 -0.45
C LEU A 176 -17.10 -4.30 -0.13
N LEU A 177 -16.64 -4.27 1.12
CA LEU A 177 -15.49 -5.06 1.55
C LEU A 177 -15.75 -6.55 1.35
N ALA A 178 -16.95 -7.05 1.69
CA ALA A 178 -17.31 -8.44 1.49
C ALA A 178 -17.25 -8.85 0.01
N VAL A 179 -17.78 -8.02 -0.90
CA VAL A 179 -17.71 -8.28 -2.35
C VAL A 179 -16.26 -8.33 -2.83
N ILE A 180 -15.43 -7.32 -2.46
CA ILE A 180 -14.01 -7.31 -2.82
C ILE A 180 -13.30 -8.54 -2.21
N GLY A 181 -13.58 -8.85 -0.95
CA GLY A 181 -13.00 -9.99 -0.26
C GLY A 181 -13.31 -11.33 -0.94
N VAL A 182 -14.57 -11.55 -1.35
CA VAL A 182 -14.95 -12.76 -2.08
C VAL A 182 -14.19 -12.86 -3.41
N LEU A 183 -14.13 -11.77 -4.19
CA LEU A 183 -13.38 -11.76 -5.45
C LEU A 183 -11.89 -12.07 -5.23
N MET A 184 -11.26 -11.44 -4.24
CA MET A 184 -9.84 -11.65 -3.93
C MET A 184 -9.55 -13.05 -3.35
N MET A 185 -10.52 -13.67 -2.65
CA MET A 185 -10.37 -15.06 -2.19
C MET A 185 -10.49 -16.05 -3.35
N LEU A 186 -11.26 -15.74 -4.39
CA LEU A 186 -11.28 -16.51 -5.63
C LEU A 186 -9.96 -16.42 -6.43
N GLU A 187 -9.16 -15.36 -6.21
CA GLU A 187 -7.81 -15.18 -6.76
C GLU A 187 -6.71 -15.77 -5.85
N PRO A 188 -6.97 -16.60 -4.86
CA PRO A 188 -6.21 -16.98 -3.65
C PRO A 188 -5.26 -15.86 -3.12
N HIS A 189 -5.80 -14.64 -2.90
CA HIS A 189 -5.01 -13.47 -2.48
C HIS A 189 -5.36 -12.99 -1.06
N LEU A 190 -5.10 -13.86 -0.07
CA LEU A 190 -5.45 -13.61 1.33
C LEU A 190 -4.80 -12.34 1.90
N SER A 191 -3.50 -12.14 1.63
CA SER A 191 -2.74 -11.00 2.17
C SER A 191 -3.27 -9.65 1.71
N GLY A 192 -3.60 -9.50 0.43
CA GLY A 192 -4.22 -8.29 -0.10
C GLY A 192 -5.61 -8.06 0.49
N THR A 193 -6.39 -9.12 0.71
CA THR A 193 -7.70 -9.06 1.36
C THR A 193 -7.57 -8.50 2.78
N VAL A 194 -6.66 -9.05 3.59
CA VAL A 194 -6.42 -8.58 4.97
C VAL A 194 -6.04 -7.10 4.98
N LEU A 195 -5.15 -6.65 4.09
CA LEU A 195 -4.74 -5.24 3.98
C LEU A 195 -5.91 -4.31 3.65
N ILE A 196 -6.77 -4.69 2.68
CA ILE A 196 -7.94 -3.89 2.30
C ILE A 196 -8.94 -3.81 3.45
N PHE A 197 -9.23 -4.95 4.10
CA PHE A 197 -10.16 -5.00 5.24
C PHE A 197 -9.66 -4.18 6.42
N ALA A 198 -8.40 -4.32 6.79
CA ALA A 198 -7.80 -3.57 7.89
C ALA A 198 -7.79 -2.06 7.59
N THR A 199 -7.40 -1.65 6.37
CA THR A 199 -7.43 -0.25 5.96
C THR A 199 -8.85 0.30 5.97
N GLY A 200 -9.83 -0.43 5.44
CA GLY A 200 -11.23 -0.06 5.45
C GLY A 200 -11.80 0.06 6.86
N ALA A 201 -11.45 -0.87 7.75
CA ALA A 201 -11.84 -0.84 9.15
C ALA A 201 -11.30 0.39 9.88
N VAL A 202 -10.00 0.72 9.71
CA VAL A 202 -9.40 1.91 10.29
C VAL A 202 -10.09 3.18 9.78
N LEU A 203 -10.40 3.28 8.49
CA LEU A 203 -11.14 4.40 7.93
C LEU A 203 -12.54 4.54 8.53
N MET A 204 -13.26 3.43 8.76
CA MET A 204 -14.56 3.46 9.44
C MET A 204 -14.42 3.89 10.90
N ILE A 205 -13.40 3.41 11.63
CA ILE A 205 -13.13 3.79 13.03
C ILE A 205 -12.85 5.28 13.14
N VAL A 206 -11.91 5.80 12.35
CA VAL A 206 -11.58 7.23 12.30
C VAL A 206 -12.76 8.04 11.77
N GLY A 207 -13.59 7.42 10.93
CA GLY A 207 -14.85 7.95 10.44
C GLY A 207 -15.94 8.14 11.51
N GLY A 208 -15.76 7.56 12.71
CA GLY A 208 -16.64 7.77 13.88
C GLY A 208 -17.74 6.73 14.00
N ILE A 209 -17.48 5.46 13.68
CA ILE A 209 -18.40 4.36 14.02
C ILE A 209 -18.48 4.18 15.54
N GLN A 210 -19.56 3.56 16.00
CA GLN A 210 -19.75 3.28 17.43
C GLN A 210 -18.69 2.32 17.97
N GLY A 211 -18.06 2.64 19.10
CA GLY A 211 -16.95 1.88 19.68
C GLY A 211 -17.28 0.40 19.97
N TRP A 212 -18.52 0.07 20.35
CA TRP A 212 -18.92 -1.32 20.55
C TRP A 212 -18.89 -2.14 19.25
N LEU A 213 -19.15 -1.51 18.08
CA LEU A 213 -19.06 -2.17 16.78
C LEU A 213 -17.62 -2.50 16.41
N VAL A 214 -16.66 -1.65 16.83
CA VAL A 214 -15.24 -1.94 16.72
C VAL A 214 -14.90 -3.18 17.53
N ALA A 215 -15.36 -3.23 18.79
CA ALA A 215 -15.14 -4.39 19.67
C ALA A 215 -15.74 -5.67 19.09
N VAL A 216 -16.98 -5.60 18.57
CA VAL A 216 -17.63 -6.75 17.89
C VAL A 216 -16.87 -7.14 16.61
N GLY A 217 -16.40 -6.17 15.81
CA GLY A 217 -15.62 -6.44 14.60
C GLY A 217 -14.30 -7.13 14.93
N VAL A 218 -13.54 -6.60 15.88
CA VAL A 218 -12.27 -7.19 16.35
C VAL A 218 -12.51 -8.56 16.95
N GLY A 219 -13.50 -8.70 17.84
CA GLY A 219 -13.86 -10.00 18.45
C GLY A 219 -14.28 -11.03 17.42
N GLY A 220 -15.09 -10.63 16.43
CA GLY A 220 -15.52 -11.50 15.33
C GLY A 220 -14.35 -11.98 14.46
N VAL A 221 -13.45 -11.08 14.07
CA VAL A 221 -12.24 -11.43 13.30
C VAL A 221 -11.33 -12.36 14.12
N SER A 222 -11.13 -12.07 15.41
CA SER A 222 -10.32 -12.92 16.30
C SER A 222 -10.95 -14.31 16.48
N ALA A 223 -12.27 -14.38 16.65
CA ALA A 223 -12.98 -15.65 16.76
C ALA A 223 -12.92 -16.48 15.46
N LEU A 224 -13.04 -15.83 14.30
CA LEU A 224 -12.89 -16.49 12.99
C LEU A 224 -11.46 -16.98 12.77
N ALA A 225 -10.45 -16.18 13.13
CA ALA A 225 -9.06 -16.59 13.06
C ALA A 225 -8.76 -17.78 13.98
N PHE A 226 -9.26 -17.73 15.22
CA PHE A 226 -9.15 -18.86 16.17
C PHE A 226 -9.83 -20.12 15.64
N LEU A 227 -11.06 -19.99 15.13
CA LEU A 227 -11.79 -21.11 14.53
C LEU A 227 -11.04 -21.68 13.32
N PHE A 228 -10.49 -20.82 12.47
CA PHE A 228 -9.70 -21.25 11.32
C PHE A 228 -8.47 -22.07 11.74
N VAL A 229 -7.72 -21.58 12.76
CA VAL A 229 -6.59 -22.33 13.32
C VAL A 229 -7.04 -23.69 13.86
N LYS A 230 -8.13 -23.73 14.63
CA LYS A 230 -8.66 -25.00 15.19
C LYS A 230 -9.15 -25.97 14.11
N LEU A 231 -9.77 -25.50 13.05
CA LEU A 231 -10.18 -26.34 11.92
C LEU A 231 -8.98 -26.83 11.08
N ALA A 232 -7.93 -26.02 11.00
CA ALA A 232 -6.67 -26.42 10.36
C ALA A 232 -5.94 -27.50 11.18
N GLU A 233 -5.81 -27.34 12.51
CA GLU A 233 -5.26 -28.35 13.43
C GLU A 233 -6.07 -29.65 13.39
N ALA A 234 -7.39 -29.57 13.24
CA ALA A 234 -8.28 -30.75 13.12
C ALA A 234 -8.22 -31.43 11.72
N GLY A 235 -7.40 -30.93 10.79
CA GLY A 235 -7.27 -31.48 9.43
C GLY A 235 -8.46 -31.22 8.49
N VAL A 236 -9.45 -30.42 8.93
CA VAL A 236 -10.66 -30.10 8.14
C VAL A 236 -10.31 -29.15 6.99
N ILE A 237 -9.41 -28.20 7.24
CA ILE A 237 -8.94 -27.23 6.24
C ILE A 237 -7.49 -27.57 5.89
N ARG A 238 -7.27 -28.16 4.71
CA ARG A 238 -5.90 -28.45 4.21
C ARG A 238 -5.17 -27.19 3.71
N TYR A 239 -5.90 -26.24 3.14
CA TYR A 239 -5.33 -25.00 2.65
C TYR A 239 -4.97 -24.08 3.82
N GLY A 240 -3.69 -23.76 3.97
CA GLY A 240 -3.19 -22.93 5.06
C GLY A 240 -2.80 -23.68 6.34
N ALA A 241 -3.23 -24.94 6.54
CA ALA A 241 -2.80 -25.74 7.68
C ALA A 241 -1.28 -25.89 7.71
N ALA A 242 -0.67 -26.29 6.59
CA ALA A 242 0.77 -26.42 6.44
C ALA A 242 1.51 -25.09 6.76
N ARG A 243 0.98 -23.94 6.37
CA ARG A 243 1.59 -22.64 6.67
C ARG A 243 1.54 -22.29 8.17
N ILE A 244 0.49 -22.70 8.88
CA ILE A 244 0.37 -22.47 10.33
C ILE A 244 1.31 -23.43 11.08
N GLU A 245 1.36 -24.70 10.68
CA GLU A 245 2.24 -25.72 11.26
C GLU A 245 3.72 -25.32 11.06
N MET A 246 4.12 -24.96 9.84
CA MET A 246 5.47 -24.52 9.52
C MET A 246 5.82 -23.16 10.12
N TRP A 247 4.85 -22.33 10.46
CA TRP A 247 5.08 -21.09 11.19
C TRP A 247 5.54 -21.35 12.63
N HIS A 248 4.98 -22.35 13.30
CA HIS A 248 5.37 -22.72 14.66
C HIS A 248 6.75 -23.39 14.70
N ASN A 249 7.05 -24.26 13.73
CA ASN A 249 8.32 -24.95 13.65
C ASN A 249 8.78 -25.13 12.20
N PRO A 250 9.40 -24.09 11.59
CA PRO A 250 9.82 -24.16 10.19
C PRO A 250 10.95 -25.18 9.93
N TRP A 251 11.58 -25.69 10.99
CA TRP A 251 12.67 -26.64 10.90
C TRP A 251 12.20 -28.10 10.75
N GLU A 252 10.94 -28.38 11.04
CA GLU A 252 10.37 -29.73 10.99
C GLU A 252 10.28 -30.24 9.54
N ASP A 253 9.88 -29.34 8.61
CA ASP A 253 9.91 -29.64 7.18
C ASP A 253 10.82 -28.62 6.45
N TYR A 254 12.11 -28.65 6.82
CA TYR A 254 13.10 -27.71 6.30
C TYR A 254 13.25 -27.72 4.77
N TYR A 255 13.02 -28.85 4.10
CA TYR A 255 13.14 -28.96 2.64
C TYR A 255 11.81 -28.80 1.89
N GLY A 256 10.70 -28.69 2.60
CA GLY A 256 9.36 -28.49 2.05
C GLY A 256 8.76 -27.12 2.37
N ASP A 257 7.58 -27.13 2.98
CA ASP A 257 6.78 -25.92 3.24
C ASP A 257 7.44 -24.95 4.24
N GLY A 258 8.33 -25.44 5.12
CA GLY A 258 9.09 -24.61 6.09
C GLY A 258 10.30 -23.90 5.48
N TYR A 259 10.77 -24.32 4.28
CA TYR A 259 12.02 -23.84 3.68
C TYR A 259 12.11 -22.31 3.57
N GLN A 260 11.07 -21.68 3.08
CA GLN A 260 11.06 -20.24 2.84
C GLN A 260 11.25 -19.42 4.15
N LEU A 261 10.54 -19.80 5.22
CA LEU A 261 10.65 -19.11 6.50
C LEU A 261 11.98 -19.43 7.19
N ALA A 262 12.42 -20.68 7.18
CA ALA A 262 13.71 -21.09 7.73
C ALA A 262 14.87 -20.32 7.07
N GLN A 263 14.89 -20.24 5.73
CA GLN A 263 15.88 -19.46 5.01
C GLN A 263 15.81 -17.97 5.33
N SER A 264 14.63 -17.42 5.52
CA SER A 264 14.45 -16.02 5.96
C SER A 264 15.11 -15.75 7.32
N LEU A 265 14.85 -16.63 8.29
CA LEU A 265 15.45 -16.52 9.64
C LEU A 265 16.97 -16.69 9.63
N ILE A 266 17.49 -17.64 8.85
CA ILE A 266 18.95 -17.81 8.63
C ILE A 266 19.53 -16.53 8.02
N THR A 267 18.86 -15.95 7.01
CA THR A 267 19.30 -14.74 6.32
C THR A 267 19.40 -13.57 7.30
N ILE A 268 18.34 -13.33 8.11
CA ILE A 268 18.32 -12.28 9.13
C ILE A 268 19.44 -12.52 10.17
N GLY A 269 19.56 -13.75 10.68
CA GLY A 269 20.55 -14.09 11.68
C GLY A 269 22.01 -13.97 11.19
N SER A 270 22.26 -14.23 9.92
CA SER A 270 23.61 -14.14 9.32
C SER A 270 24.14 -12.70 9.24
N GLY A 271 23.26 -11.68 9.25
CA GLY A 271 23.66 -10.29 9.17
C GLY A 271 24.30 -9.73 10.46
N GLY A 272 23.98 -10.31 11.61
CA GLY A 272 24.48 -9.80 12.89
C GLY A 272 24.16 -8.32 13.13
N LEU A 273 25.03 -7.58 13.82
CA LEU A 273 24.79 -6.18 14.14
C LEU A 273 25.08 -5.22 12.97
N LEU A 274 26.17 -5.44 12.25
CA LEU A 274 26.70 -4.51 11.23
C LEU A 274 26.45 -4.96 9.80
N GLY A 275 25.94 -6.18 9.58
CA GLY A 275 25.77 -6.78 8.27
C GLY A 275 27.06 -7.32 7.67
N VAL A 276 26.89 -8.14 6.64
CA VAL A 276 28.03 -8.70 5.88
C VAL A 276 28.59 -7.71 4.84
N GLY A 277 27.91 -6.58 4.65
CA GLY A 277 28.21 -5.54 3.67
C GLY A 277 27.29 -5.58 2.46
N LEU A 278 26.99 -4.40 1.93
CA LEU A 278 26.12 -4.22 0.76
C LEU A 278 26.68 -5.04 -0.43
N GLY A 279 25.81 -5.82 -1.06
CA GLY A 279 26.19 -6.67 -2.20
C GLY A 279 26.86 -7.99 -1.82
N ARG A 280 27.24 -8.20 -0.55
CA ARG A 280 27.98 -9.38 -0.08
C ARG A 280 27.11 -10.47 0.56
N GLY A 281 25.79 -10.26 0.62
CA GLY A 281 24.84 -11.28 1.09
C GLY A 281 24.98 -12.57 0.28
N ARG A 282 24.91 -13.72 0.98
CA ARG A 282 25.04 -15.06 0.37
C ARG A 282 23.68 -15.68 0.06
N GLN A 283 22.69 -15.42 0.89
CA GLN A 283 21.37 -16.05 0.81
C GLN A 283 20.59 -15.66 -0.45
N LYS A 284 20.87 -14.48 -1.00
CA LYS A 284 20.30 -14.02 -2.29
C LYS A 284 20.75 -14.86 -3.52
N PHE A 285 21.80 -15.69 -3.40
CA PHE A 285 22.25 -16.59 -4.48
C PHE A 285 21.40 -17.85 -4.53
N LEU A 286 20.09 -17.69 -4.73
CA LEU A 286 19.06 -18.73 -4.92
C LEU A 286 18.78 -19.62 -3.70
N TYR A 287 19.35 -19.31 -2.52
CA TYR A 287 18.99 -20.00 -1.28
C TYR A 287 17.66 -19.51 -0.72
N LEU A 288 17.44 -18.18 -0.69
CA LEU A 288 16.20 -17.58 -0.20
C LEU A 288 15.21 -17.43 -1.38
N PRO A 289 14.04 -18.11 -1.36
CA PRO A 289 12.99 -17.88 -2.36
C PRO A 289 12.42 -16.46 -2.27
N GLU A 290 12.06 -15.88 -3.42
CA GLU A 290 11.42 -14.54 -3.52
C GLU A 290 12.23 -13.43 -2.82
N GLN A 291 13.56 -13.53 -2.81
CA GLN A 291 14.49 -12.62 -2.13
C GLN A 291 14.41 -11.15 -2.61
N TYR A 292 13.90 -10.91 -3.80
CA TYR A 292 13.71 -9.55 -4.37
C TYR A 292 12.25 -9.08 -4.34
N ASN A 293 11.34 -9.94 -3.87
CA ASN A 293 9.90 -9.64 -3.69
C ASN A 293 9.58 -9.56 -2.19
N ASP A 294 8.95 -10.62 -1.66
CA ASP A 294 8.32 -10.62 -0.34
C ASP A 294 9.35 -10.72 0.80
N PHE A 295 10.54 -11.28 0.54
CA PHE A 295 11.61 -11.49 1.51
C PHE A 295 12.80 -10.53 1.37
N ILE A 296 12.62 -9.40 0.67
CA ILE A 296 13.69 -8.41 0.49
C ILE A 296 14.20 -7.85 1.80
N PHE A 297 13.35 -7.73 2.85
CA PHE A 297 13.76 -7.24 4.17
C PHE A 297 14.76 -8.19 4.84
N SER A 298 14.69 -9.49 4.61
CA SER A 298 15.68 -10.45 5.11
C SER A 298 17.07 -10.20 4.50
N VAL A 299 17.13 -9.91 3.18
CA VAL A 299 18.37 -9.53 2.51
C VAL A 299 18.92 -8.21 3.05
N ILE A 300 18.05 -7.24 3.37
CA ILE A 300 18.44 -5.99 4.03
C ILE A 300 19.10 -6.28 5.37
N CYS A 301 18.50 -7.16 6.18
CA CYS A 301 19.08 -7.58 7.47
C CYS A 301 20.44 -8.29 7.29
N GLU A 302 20.59 -9.14 6.28
CA GLU A 302 21.88 -9.81 6.00
C GLU A 302 22.97 -8.80 5.61
N GLU A 303 22.67 -7.90 4.67
CA GLU A 303 23.66 -6.99 4.10
C GLU A 303 23.98 -5.79 5.01
N LEU A 304 22.98 -5.20 5.65
CA LEU A 304 23.13 -3.98 6.46
C LEU A 304 23.11 -4.27 7.97
N GLY A 305 22.82 -5.50 8.37
CA GLY A 305 22.72 -5.90 9.77
C GLY A 305 21.52 -5.31 10.52
N LEU A 306 21.47 -5.56 11.81
CA LEU A 306 20.42 -5.05 12.68
C LEU A 306 20.35 -3.53 12.67
N ILE A 307 21.49 -2.85 12.70
CA ILE A 307 21.57 -1.38 12.71
C ILE A 307 20.96 -0.82 11.42
N GLY A 308 21.35 -1.34 10.25
CA GLY A 308 20.79 -0.90 8.97
C GLY A 308 19.30 -1.17 8.86
N ALA A 309 18.83 -2.33 9.30
CA ALA A 309 17.41 -2.67 9.36
C ALA A 309 16.62 -1.70 10.26
N CYS A 310 17.15 -1.39 11.47
CA CYS A 310 16.54 -0.43 12.39
C CYS A 310 16.49 0.99 11.80
N VAL A 311 17.53 1.43 11.09
CA VAL A 311 17.54 2.74 10.40
C VAL A 311 16.47 2.80 9.33
N ILE A 312 16.31 1.76 8.52
CA ILE A 312 15.24 1.70 7.50
C ILE A 312 13.85 1.71 8.15
N MET A 313 13.64 0.93 9.20
CA MET A 313 12.38 0.96 9.97
C MET A 313 12.09 2.33 10.56
N LEU A 314 13.12 3.03 11.05
CA LEU A 314 13.00 4.39 11.56
C LEU A 314 12.56 5.37 10.46
N ILE A 315 13.16 5.27 9.25
CA ILE A 315 12.77 6.12 8.11
C ILE A 315 11.31 5.86 7.71
N PHE A 316 10.86 4.60 7.64
CA PHE A 316 9.45 4.26 7.44
C PHE A 316 8.55 4.87 8.51
N SER A 317 8.93 4.71 9.79
CA SER A 317 8.17 5.26 10.91
C SER A 317 8.06 6.79 10.82
N MET A 318 9.16 7.48 10.49
CA MET A 318 9.16 8.93 10.29
C MET A 318 8.24 9.35 9.14
N LEU A 319 8.25 8.62 7.99
CA LEU A 319 7.37 8.89 6.87
C LEU A 319 5.88 8.72 7.27
N ILE A 320 5.56 7.62 7.94
CA ILE A 320 4.20 7.31 8.38
C ILE A 320 3.70 8.34 9.39
N LEU A 321 4.50 8.67 10.40
CA LEU A 321 4.16 9.67 11.41
C LEU A 321 4.00 11.06 10.78
N ARG A 322 4.88 11.44 9.83
CA ARG A 322 4.74 12.70 9.10
C ARG A 322 3.46 12.73 8.27
N GLY A 323 3.10 11.63 7.64
CA GLY A 323 1.83 11.52 6.91
C GLY A 323 0.61 11.64 7.83
N PHE A 324 0.61 11.03 9.00
CA PHE A 324 -0.46 11.23 9.99
C PHE A 324 -0.50 12.66 10.52
N TRP A 325 0.66 13.31 10.69
CA TRP A 325 0.69 14.73 11.01
C TRP A 325 -0.01 15.58 9.93
N ILE A 326 0.25 15.30 8.64
CA ILE A 326 -0.45 15.96 7.51
C ILE A 326 -1.97 15.70 7.60
N ALA A 327 -2.39 14.48 7.94
CA ALA A 327 -3.81 14.13 8.09
C ALA A 327 -4.50 14.95 9.19
N LEU A 328 -3.86 15.12 10.35
CA LEU A 328 -4.39 15.88 11.48
C LEU A 328 -4.54 17.38 11.18
N HIS A 329 -3.67 17.94 10.30
CA HIS A 329 -3.67 19.34 9.92
C HIS A 329 -4.42 19.60 8.60
N ALA A 330 -4.99 18.55 7.98
CA ALA A 330 -5.69 18.66 6.71
C ALA A 330 -6.83 19.70 6.78
N ARG A 331 -7.06 20.39 5.67
CA ARG A 331 -8.05 21.45 5.55
C ARG A 331 -9.47 20.99 5.86
N ASP A 332 -9.80 19.77 5.45
CA ASP A 332 -11.14 19.20 5.61
C ASP A 332 -11.08 17.70 5.92
N ARG A 333 -12.23 17.17 6.33
CA ARG A 333 -12.39 15.77 6.74
C ARG A 333 -12.08 14.77 5.61
N PHE A 334 -12.34 15.12 4.35
CA PHE A 334 -12.02 14.26 3.23
C PHE A 334 -10.50 14.10 3.06
N GLY A 335 -9.76 15.22 3.07
CA GLY A 335 -8.30 15.20 3.00
C GLY A 335 -7.67 14.46 4.18
N ALA A 336 -8.22 14.66 5.39
CA ALA A 336 -7.79 13.92 6.58
C ALA A 336 -7.96 12.41 6.41
N LEU A 337 -9.17 11.94 6.07
CA LEU A 337 -9.46 10.51 5.88
C LEU A 337 -8.67 9.90 4.72
N LEU A 338 -8.52 10.63 3.62
CA LEU A 338 -7.75 10.17 2.46
C LEU A 338 -6.29 9.93 2.85
N THR A 339 -5.68 10.86 3.57
CA THR A 339 -4.30 10.73 4.06
C THR A 339 -4.19 9.62 5.12
N VAL A 340 -5.14 9.53 6.06
CA VAL A 340 -5.19 8.42 7.04
C VAL A 340 -5.25 7.07 6.32
N GLY A 341 -6.10 6.94 5.30
CA GLY A 341 -6.22 5.69 4.54
C GLY A 341 -4.92 5.27 3.87
N VAL A 342 -4.27 6.19 3.17
CA VAL A 342 -2.98 5.95 2.51
C VAL A 342 -1.88 5.60 3.52
N MET A 343 -1.77 6.35 4.61
CA MET A 343 -0.74 6.11 5.63
C MET A 343 -0.99 4.82 6.42
N THR A 344 -2.25 4.50 6.72
CA THR A 344 -2.61 3.23 7.36
C THR A 344 -2.26 2.06 6.46
N HIS A 345 -2.58 2.16 5.16
CA HIS A 345 -2.23 1.12 4.19
C HIS A 345 -0.72 0.89 4.14
N LEU A 346 0.06 1.97 4.00
CA LEU A 346 1.53 1.92 4.01
C LEU A 346 2.07 1.29 5.31
N ALA A 347 1.55 1.72 6.47
CA ALA A 347 1.97 1.21 7.77
C ALA A 347 1.68 -0.28 7.92
N LEU A 348 0.46 -0.72 7.60
CA LEU A 348 0.06 -2.11 7.69
C LEU A 348 0.89 -3.00 6.75
N GLN A 349 1.09 -2.57 5.51
CA GLN A 349 1.86 -3.34 4.54
C GLN A 349 3.32 -3.48 4.97
N THR A 350 3.95 -2.41 5.46
CA THR A 350 5.32 -2.43 5.98
C THR A 350 5.44 -3.33 7.21
N PHE A 351 4.55 -3.14 8.20
CA PHE A 351 4.57 -3.92 9.43
C PHE A 351 4.34 -5.41 9.16
N LEU A 352 3.35 -5.76 8.33
CA LEU A 352 3.04 -7.15 8.03
C LEU A 352 4.16 -7.83 7.24
N ASN A 353 4.83 -7.14 6.29
CA ASN A 353 6.01 -7.71 5.62
C ASN A 353 7.11 -8.04 6.63
N ILE A 354 7.49 -7.09 7.49
CA ILE A 354 8.52 -7.30 8.50
C ILE A 354 8.13 -8.44 9.47
N ALA A 355 6.87 -8.48 9.91
CA ALA A 355 6.36 -9.51 10.79
C ALA A 355 6.38 -10.91 10.14
N VAL A 356 6.09 -11.00 8.84
CA VAL A 356 6.17 -12.26 8.07
C VAL A 356 7.60 -12.75 7.96
N VAL A 357 8.52 -11.91 7.50
CA VAL A 357 9.92 -12.34 7.26
C VAL A 357 10.67 -12.67 8.54
N SER A 358 10.28 -12.05 9.68
CA SER A 358 10.82 -12.35 11.00
C SER A 358 10.15 -13.53 11.71
N GLY A 359 9.16 -14.17 11.06
CA GLY A 359 8.44 -15.31 11.64
C GLY A 359 7.46 -14.95 12.75
N PHE A 360 7.11 -13.66 12.92
CA PHE A 360 6.14 -13.21 13.92
C PHE A 360 4.69 -13.57 13.54
N VAL A 361 4.42 -13.66 12.24
CA VAL A 361 3.13 -14.12 11.68
C VAL A 361 3.38 -15.12 10.55
N PRO A 362 2.41 -15.98 10.20
CA PRO A 362 2.55 -16.94 9.11
C PRO A 362 2.90 -16.28 7.77
N THR A 363 3.60 -16.99 6.89
CA THR A 363 4.01 -16.51 5.57
C THR A 363 2.81 -16.18 4.69
N THR A 364 2.70 -14.93 4.23
CA THR A 364 1.54 -14.43 3.49
C THR A 364 1.84 -13.80 2.13
N GLY A 365 3.11 -13.60 1.77
CA GLY A 365 3.49 -13.01 0.49
C GLY A 365 3.07 -11.54 0.35
N ILE A 366 3.42 -10.70 1.33
CA ILE A 366 3.20 -9.25 1.29
C ILE A 366 4.51 -8.58 0.88
N SER A 367 4.47 -7.75 -0.15
CA SER A 367 5.64 -6.97 -0.60
C SER A 367 5.96 -5.82 0.35
N LEU A 368 7.27 -5.50 0.52
CA LEU A 368 7.71 -4.32 1.27
C LEU A 368 7.58 -3.07 0.39
N PRO A 369 6.84 -2.05 0.83
CA PRO A 369 6.69 -0.79 0.09
C PRO A 369 8.04 -0.17 -0.31
N PHE A 370 8.14 0.40 -1.51
CA PHE A 370 9.33 1.00 -2.14
C PHE A 370 10.50 0.03 -2.46
N PHE A 371 10.59 -1.11 -1.80
CA PHE A 371 11.74 -2.02 -1.89
C PHE A 371 11.49 -3.21 -2.80
N SER A 372 10.33 -3.87 -2.65
CA SER A 372 10.01 -5.08 -3.40
C SER A 372 9.88 -4.82 -4.90
N TYR A 373 10.25 -5.80 -5.70
CA TYR A 373 10.05 -5.75 -7.14
C TYR A 373 8.56 -5.78 -7.48
N GLY A 374 8.12 -4.76 -8.21
CA GLY A 374 6.72 -4.59 -8.60
C GLY A 374 6.52 -3.20 -9.22
N GLY A 375 6.89 -3.04 -10.50
CA GLY A 375 6.93 -1.72 -11.14
C GLY A 375 5.62 -0.95 -11.03
N THR A 376 4.49 -1.59 -11.33
CA THR A 376 3.16 -0.94 -11.27
C THR A 376 2.71 -0.68 -9.84
N ALA A 377 3.05 -1.57 -8.89
CA ALA A 377 2.77 -1.35 -7.48
C ALA A 377 3.53 -0.12 -6.95
N LEU A 378 4.83 0.00 -7.30
CA LEU A 378 5.63 1.18 -6.96
C LEU A 378 5.06 2.46 -7.58
N CYS A 379 4.61 2.43 -8.84
CA CYS A 379 3.96 3.58 -9.47
C CYS A 379 2.71 4.02 -8.72
N LEU A 380 1.81 3.09 -8.38
CA LEU A 380 0.58 3.40 -7.63
C LEU A 380 0.91 3.92 -6.24
N GLN A 381 1.88 3.35 -5.56
CA GLN A 381 2.33 3.82 -4.27
C GLN A 381 2.89 5.24 -4.32
N LEU A 382 3.69 5.58 -5.34
CA LEU A 382 4.17 6.94 -5.55
C LEU A 382 3.03 7.91 -5.89
N VAL A 383 1.99 7.46 -6.62
CA VAL A 383 0.75 8.23 -6.81
C VAL A 383 0.06 8.49 -5.47
N GLU A 384 -0.03 7.50 -4.59
CA GLU A 384 -0.57 7.66 -3.23
C GLU A 384 0.22 8.70 -2.42
N MET A 385 1.56 8.66 -2.48
CA MET A 385 2.40 9.71 -1.86
C MET A 385 2.12 11.09 -2.49
N GLY A 386 1.91 11.15 -3.80
CA GLY A 386 1.49 12.38 -4.51
C GLY A 386 0.15 12.93 -4.02
N ILE A 387 -0.81 12.06 -3.70
CA ILE A 387 -2.10 12.45 -3.11
C ILE A 387 -1.88 13.09 -1.74
N VAL A 388 -1.05 12.49 -0.87
CA VAL A 388 -0.73 13.04 0.46
C VAL A 388 -0.04 14.40 0.33
N LEU A 389 0.92 14.54 -0.60
CA LEU A 389 1.56 15.82 -0.90
C LEU A 389 0.58 16.87 -1.44
N SER A 390 -0.44 16.47 -2.19
CA SER A 390 -1.53 17.38 -2.62
C SER A 390 -2.37 17.88 -1.45
N VAL A 391 -2.64 17.01 -0.46
CA VAL A 391 -3.33 17.41 0.78
C VAL A 391 -2.46 18.39 1.56
N SER A 392 -1.15 18.11 1.73
CA SER A 392 -0.24 18.99 2.48
C SER A 392 -0.17 20.40 1.90
N ARG A 393 -0.20 20.56 0.58
CA ARG A 393 -0.23 21.88 -0.10
C ARG A 393 -1.47 22.71 0.18
N GLN A 394 -2.51 22.14 0.75
CA GLN A 394 -3.76 22.84 1.06
C GLN A 394 -3.98 23.04 2.56
N ILE A 395 -2.99 22.68 3.39
CA ILE A 395 -2.97 23.03 4.81
C ILE A 395 -2.85 24.56 4.93
N PRO A 396 -3.77 25.23 5.68
CA PRO A 396 -3.66 26.67 5.90
C PRO A 396 -2.34 27.04 6.59
N ALA A 397 -1.68 28.09 6.15
CA ALA A 397 -0.38 28.53 6.69
C ALA A 397 -0.40 28.76 8.22
N ALA A 398 -1.53 29.18 8.78
CA ALA A 398 -1.73 29.34 10.23
C ALA A 398 -1.74 28.00 11.03
N ARG A 399 -1.77 26.85 10.36
CA ARG A 399 -1.77 25.52 11.00
C ARG A 399 -0.47 24.74 10.72
N ALA A 400 0.46 25.34 9.99
CA ALA A 400 1.70 24.69 9.58
C ALA A 400 2.88 25.00 10.49
N GLY A 401 2.68 25.85 11.51
CA GLY A 401 3.68 26.25 12.50
C GLY A 401 3.71 25.34 13.71
#